data_14c78cae352b6dc95e1f01e4d0ca623d
#
_entry.id   14c78cae352b6dc95e1f01e4d0ca623d
#
_cell.length_a   1.000
_cell.length_b   1.000
_cell.length_c   1.000
_cell.angle_alpha   90.00
_cell.angle_beta   90.00
_cell.angle_gamma   90.00
#
_symmetry.space_group_name_H-M   'P 1'
#
loop_
_entity.id
_entity.type
_entity.pdbx_description
1 polymer ?
#
loop_
_entity_poly.entity_id
_entity_poly.type
_entity_poly.pdbx_seq_one_letter_code
_entity_poly.pdbx_strand_id
1 'polypeptide(L)'
;MTSSLDTASRRRFLAQLAGTSGLALASACLPAGADTVQATSATTRSGRIAGRVDRGIHVFRGLPYGADTATRRFQRAVRETPWTGVRDATRFGASAPQRGDADGQPVSEDCLFLNVCTPALRDGGRRPILFYIHGGGYNNGSGSHPLYDGANLCRRGDVVVVTVNHRLNAFGYLHLGESGDERVMDAGNIGQLDLIDALHWVREHAHEFGGDAGNVTVFGQSGGGAKIATLMAMPAADGLFHKAMTMSGQQVTAAGPRAAAQRSALFLGELGLRPGDIDALLAMPMARLLDATRLRDPSRAEDTSLYFGPVLDARNLHRHPFYPDAPAQSARIPMIIGNTRDETRAFLGNDEANFSLTWEQVPQKLREQQYVDLSPEVVIAEYRRLYPDYTPSEVFFAATTAGRSWRGAVIEAEERAKQGAPAWVYQVDWRSPAENGRLRAFHTLDIPLVFDNIGAEGSKTGADARARTMAARMSAALIALARHGDPNHAGLPAWAPYTLPQRQTMVFDDESRMQDDPRGGERRLYERVPFIQRGTM
;
A
#
# COMPACT_ATOMS: atom_id res chain seq x y z
N MET A 1 56.08 18.71 -9.34
CA MET A 1 57.18 17.81 -9.07
C MET A 1 56.54 16.48 -8.68
N THR A 2 56.16 15.67 -9.63
CA THR A 2 56.85 14.49 -10.20
C THR A 2 57.39 13.51 -9.16
N SER A 3 56.77 12.36 -9.04
CA SER A 3 57.42 11.12 -9.49
C SER A 3 56.45 9.92 -9.34
N SER A 4 56.28 9.28 -10.51
CA SER A 4 55.87 7.92 -10.76
C SER A 4 56.91 6.92 -10.24
N LEU A 5 56.51 5.63 -10.09
CA LEU A 5 57.23 4.35 -10.08
C LEU A 5 56.52 3.45 -9.06
N ASP A 6 56.16 2.17 -9.25
CA ASP A 6 56.60 1.22 -10.24
C ASP A 6 55.66 0.00 -10.21
N THR A 7 55.23 -0.46 -11.36
CA THR A 7 54.38 -1.63 -11.58
C THR A 7 55.29 -2.79 -12.03
N ALA A 8 56.10 -3.37 -11.13
CA ALA A 8 56.94 -4.53 -11.49
C ALA A 8 57.39 -5.35 -10.28
N SER A 9 56.46 -5.92 -9.52
CA SER A 9 56.91 -6.89 -8.49
C SER A 9 55.84 -7.91 -8.07
N ARG A 10 55.02 -8.41 -8.98
CA ARG A 10 54.11 -9.54 -8.71
C ARG A 10 54.07 -10.63 -9.80
N ARG A 11 55.17 -10.85 -10.49
CA ARG A 11 55.32 -11.97 -11.46
C ARG A 11 56.67 -12.67 -11.31
N ARG A 12 56.94 -13.28 -10.17
CA ARG A 12 58.03 -14.31 -10.02
C ARG A 12 57.90 -15.02 -8.67
N PHE A 13 56.92 -15.94 -8.56
CA PHE A 13 56.97 -16.99 -7.54
C PHE A 13 56.03 -18.15 -7.91
N LEU A 14 56.30 -18.81 -9.04
CA LEU A 14 55.71 -20.10 -9.37
C LEU A 14 56.60 -20.81 -10.37
N ALA A 15 57.62 -21.45 -9.91
CA ALA A 15 58.24 -22.60 -10.59
C ALA A 15 59.23 -23.24 -9.63
N GLN A 16 58.97 -24.49 -9.29
CA GLN A 16 59.80 -25.56 -8.79
C GLN A 16 59.26 -26.19 -7.50
N LEU A 17 58.61 -27.31 -7.70
CA LEU A 17 58.99 -28.61 -7.10
C LEU A 17 58.03 -29.68 -7.63
N ALA A 18 58.59 -30.49 -8.54
CA ALA A 18 57.99 -31.73 -9.01
C ALA A 18 58.40 -32.89 -8.07
N GLY A 19 57.45 -33.81 -7.83
CA GLY A 19 57.77 -35.20 -7.52
C GLY A 19 57.41 -35.64 -6.12
N THR A 20 56.28 -36.32 -5.95
CA THR A 20 56.17 -37.70 -5.44
C THR A 20 54.72 -38.17 -5.41
N SER A 21 54.46 -39.32 -5.94
CA SER A 21 53.20 -40.00 -6.12
C SER A 21 52.53 -40.36 -4.79
N GLY A 22 51.26 -39.91 -4.63
CA GLY A 22 50.39 -40.37 -3.56
C GLY A 22 48.94 -40.33 -4.07
N LEU A 23 48.32 -41.50 -4.28
CA LEU A 23 46.90 -41.62 -4.55
C LEU A 23 46.10 -41.04 -3.38
N ALA A 24 45.54 -39.85 -3.54
CA ALA A 24 44.50 -39.30 -2.67
C ALA A 24 43.21 -39.27 -3.47
N LEU A 25 42.19 -39.98 -2.97
CA LEU A 25 40.80 -39.86 -3.47
C LEU A 25 40.38 -38.39 -3.43
N ALA A 26 40.28 -37.81 -4.59
CA ALA A 26 39.67 -36.49 -4.75
C ALA A 26 38.16 -36.64 -4.58
N SER A 27 37.65 -36.33 -3.37
CA SER A 27 36.25 -35.98 -3.20
C SER A 27 36.05 -34.70 -4.00
N ALA A 28 35.45 -34.81 -5.16
CA ALA A 28 35.00 -33.66 -5.95
C ALA A 28 33.92 -32.93 -5.12
N CYS A 29 34.31 -31.83 -4.47
CA CYS A 29 33.33 -30.82 -4.09
C CYS A 29 32.73 -30.29 -5.39
N LEU A 30 31.53 -30.75 -5.72
CA LEU A 30 30.68 -30.13 -6.71
C LEU A 30 30.48 -28.68 -6.28
N PRO A 31 30.68 -27.70 -7.15
CA PRO A 31 30.30 -26.32 -6.82
C PRO A 31 28.83 -26.33 -6.46
N ALA A 32 28.47 -25.66 -5.35
CA ALA A 32 27.10 -25.42 -4.98
C ALA A 32 26.38 -24.90 -6.23
N GLY A 33 25.37 -25.66 -6.67
CA GLY A 33 24.70 -25.41 -7.93
C GLY A 33 24.22 -23.96 -7.98
N ALA A 34 24.58 -23.27 -9.04
CA ALA A 34 23.86 -22.06 -9.42
C ALA A 34 22.37 -22.46 -9.50
N ASP A 35 21.51 -21.81 -8.71
CA ASP A 35 20.07 -22.03 -8.75
C ASP A 35 19.62 -21.86 -10.20
N THR A 36 19.40 -22.98 -10.89
CA THR A 36 18.88 -22.95 -12.26
C THR A 36 17.44 -22.45 -12.15
N VAL A 37 17.21 -21.20 -12.56
CA VAL A 37 15.88 -20.62 -12.61
C VAL A 37 15.04 -21.50 -13.55
N GLN A 38 14.15 -22.31 -12.96
CA GLN A 38 13.28 -23.19 -13.72
C GLN A 38 12.19 -22.35 -14.38
N ALA A 39 12.02 -22.49 -15.69
CA ALA A 39 10.95 -21.82 -16.42
C ALA A 39 9.59 -22.45 -16.08
N THR A 40 8.55 -21.63 -16.04
CA THR A 40 7.16 -22.03 -15.88
C THR A 40 6.29 -21.30 -16.87
N SER A 41 5.10 -21.82 -17.20
CA SER A 41 4.19 -21.16 -18.13
C SER A 41 2.74 -21.25 -17.68
N ALA A 42 1.99 -20.21 -17.98
CA ALA A 42 0.55 -20.12 -17.76
C ALA A 42 -0.13 -19.58 -19.02
N THR A 43 -1.47 -19.69 -19.05
CA THR A 43 -2.27 -19.21 -20.19
C THR A 43 -3.32 -18.24 -19.69
N THR A 44 -3.31 -17.02 -20.22
CA THR A 44 -4.36 -16.03 -20.00
C THR A 44 -5.29 -15.98 -21.22
N ARG A 45 -6.42 -15.28 -21.10
CA ARG A 45 -7.30 -15.05 -22.25
C ARG A 45 -6.60 -14.37 -23.42
N SER A 46 -5.55 -13.60 -23.15
CA SER A 46 -4.85 -12.80 -24.16
C SER A 46 -3.65 -13.52 -24.76
N GLY A 47 -3.19 -14.62 -24.17
CA GLY A 47 -2.10 -15.43 -24.70
C GLY A 47 -1.30 -16.18 -23.63
N ARG A 48 -0.28 -16.91 -24.10
CA ARG A 48 0.62 -17.65 -23.21
C ARG A 48 1.67 -16.72 -22.61
N ILE A 49 2.07 -17.02 -21.36
CA ILE A 49 3.07 -16.28 -20.61
C ILE A 49 4.13 -17.25 -20.05
N ALA A 50 5.39 -16.80 -20.00
CA ALA A 50 6.49 -17.54 -19.37
C ALA A 50 6.99 -16.78 -18.14
N GLY A 51 6.89 -17.41 -16.99
CA GLY A 51 7.43 -16.93 -15.72
C GLY A 51 8.63 -17.76 -15.25
N ARG A 52 8.95 -17.65 -13.98
CA ARG A 52 10.01 -18.42 -13.32
C ARG A 52 9.51 -19.13 -12.07
N VAL A 53 10.18 -20.19 -11.67
CA VAL A 53 10.01 -20.80 -10.35
C VAL A 53 11.13 -20.31 -9.44
N ASP A 54 10.78 -19.76 -8.28
CA ASP A 54 11.68 -19.30 -7.24
C ASP A 54 11.40 -20.09 -5.95
N ARG A 55 12.32 -21.00 -5.60
CA ARG A 55 12.20 -21.82 -4.38
C ARG A 55 10.82 -22.46 -4.24
N GLY A 56 10.34 -23.09 -5.32
CA GLY A 56 9.07 -23.80 -5.39
C GLY A 56 7.82 -22.92 -5.63
N ILE A 57 7.97 -21.61 -5.76
CA ILE A 57 6.86 -20.70 -6.07
C ILE A 57 6.95 -20.26 -7.53
N HIS A 58 5.83 -20.38 -8.26
CA HIS A 58 5.69 -19.87 -9.61
C HIS A 58 5.48 -18.34 -9.53
N VAL A 59 6.33 -17.58 -10.21
CA VAL A 59 6.34 -16.12 -10.19
C VAL A 59 6.14 -15.60 -11.61
N PHE A 60 5.12 -14.79 -11.81
CA PHE A 60 4.82 -14.09 -13.05
C PHE A 60 4.77 -12.60 -12.77
N ARG A 61 5.47 -11.80 -13.55
CA ARG A 61 5.59 -10.35 -13.38
C ARG A 61 5.20 -9.62 -14.67
N GLY A 62 4.63 -8.42 -14.53
CA GLY A 62 4.27 -7.57 -15.66
C GLY A 62 3.19 -8.18 -16.56
N LEU A 63 2.18 -8.81 -15.95
CA LEU A 63 1.01 -9.33 -16.66
C LEU A 63 0.05 -8.18 -16.95
N PRO A 64 -0.25 -7.87 -18.24
CA PRO A 64 -1.20 -6.81 -18.54
C PRO A 64 -2.62 -7.27 -18.18
N TYR A 65 -3.36 -6.39 -17.51
CA TYR A 65 -4.80 -6.55 -17.29
C TYR A 65 -5.62 -5.51 -18.07
N GLY A 66 -4.96 -4.53 -18.67
CA GLY A 66 -5.52 -3.51 -19.54
C GLY A 66 -4.53 -3.14 -20.64
N ALA A 67 -5.04 -2.48 -21.68
CA ALA A 67 -4.23 -1.96 -22.78
C ALA A 67 -3.47 -0.68 -22.35
N ASP A 68 -2.46 -0.31 -23.15
CA ASP A 68 -1.73 0.97 -23.00
C ASP A 68 -2.71 2.15 -22.94
N THR A 69 -2.60 2.94 -21.88
CA THR A 69 -3.48 4.09 -21.63
C THR A 69 -3.00 5.39 -22.27
N ALA A 70 -1.83 5.44 -22.90
CA ALA A 70 -1.28 6.65 -23.49
C ALA A 70 -2.22 7.30 -24.53
N THR A 71 -2.90 6.47 -25.34
CA THR A 71 -3.88 6.93 -26.33
C THR A 71 -5.31 7.10 -25.76
N ARG A 72 -5.51 6.73 -24.51
CA ARG A 72 -6.79 6.75 -23.81
C ARG A 72 -6.70 7.43 -22.44
N ARG A 73 -5.81 8.37 -22.33
CA ARG A 73 -5.56 9.14 -21.11
C ARG A 73 -6.88 9.71 -20.55
N PHE A 74 -7.07 9.63 -19.23
CA PHE A 74 -8.28 10.04 -18.50
C PHE A 74 -9.57 9.30 -18.88
N GLN A 75 -9.48 8.23 -19.65
CA GLN A 75 -10.61 7.39 -20.04
C GLN A 75 -10.53 6.02 -19.36
N ARG A 76 -11.65 5.30 -19.31
CA ARG A 76 -11.66 3.93 -18.81
C ARG A 76 -10.67 3.05 -19.59
N ALA A 77 -10.01 2.15 -18.86
CA ALA A 77 -9.18 1.14 -19.50
C ALA A 77 -10.01 0.27 -20.46
N VAL A 78 -9.35 -0.24 -21.47
CA VAL A 78 -9.90 -1.30 -22.33
C VAL A 78 -9.05 -2.53 -22.14
N ARG A 79 -9.62 -3.68 -22.51
CA ARG A 79 -8.89 -4.96 -22.42
C ARG A 79 -7.60 -4.92 -23.23
N GLU A 80 -6.60 -5.60 -22.73
CA GLU A 80 -5.33 -5.80 -23.42
C GLU A 80 -5.52 -6.54 -24.76
N THR A 81 -4.68 -6.21 -25.73
CA THR A 81 -4.70 -6.86 -27.04
C THR A 81 -4.14 -8.28 -26.94
N PRO A 82 -4.86 -9.32 -27.43
CA PRO A 82 -4.33 -10.68 -27.49
C PRO A 82 -3.03 -10.75 -28.32
N TRP A 83 -2.13 -11.63 -27.91
CA TRP A 83 -0.86 -11.86 -28.61
C TRP A 83 -0.69 -13.32 -29.03
N THR A 84 0.14 -13.50 -30.06
CA THR A 84 0.60 -14.82 -30.48
C THR A 84 1.95 -15.16 -29.84
N GLY A 85 2.26 -16.46 -29.71
CA GLY A 85 3.50 -16.91 -29.08
C GLY A 85 3.44 -16.87 -27.55
N VAL A 86 4.62 -16.70 -26.92
CA VAL A 86 4.79 -16.68 -25.48
C VAL A 86 5.39 -15.35 -25.04
N ARG A 87 4.70 -14.61 -24.19
CA ARG A 87 5.18 -13.34 -23.63
C ARG A 87 6.07 -13.62 -22.41
N ASP A 88 7.19 -12.93 -22.32
CA ASP A 88 8.05 -12.94 -21.13
C ASP A 88 7.32 -12.26 -19.96
N ALA A 89 7.16 -13.00 -18.86
CA ALA A 89 6.58 -12.54 -17.61
C ALA A 89 7.58 -12.70 -16.44
N THR A 90 8.86 -12.55 -16.69
CA THR A 90 9.93 -12.61 -15.67
C THR A 90 10.28 -11.24 -15.09
N ARG A 91 9.86 -10.15 -15.75
CA ARG A 91 10.16 -8.75 -15.39
C ARG A 91 8.89 -8.00 -15.03
N PHE A 92 9.02 -7.08 -14.09
CA PHE A 92 7.93 -6.15 -13.77
C PHE A 92 7.58 -5.27 -14.98
N GLY A 93 6.31 -4.92 -15.11
CA GLY A 93 5.85 -3.88 -16.02
C GLY A 93 6.18 -2.47 -15.48
N ALA A 94 6.02 -1.47 -16.33
CA ALA A 94 6.23 -0.08 -15.93
C ALA A 94 5.26 0.34 -14.82
N SER A 95 5.70 1.25 -13.98
CA SER A 95 4.88 1.91 -12.97
C SER A 95 4.06 3.05 -13.61
N ALA A 96 2.93 3.39 -12.99
CA ALA A 96 2.12 4.53 -13.43
C ALA A 96 2.93 5.84 -13.40
N PRO A 97 2.58 6.82 -14.26
CA PRO A 97 3.23 8.13 -14.26
C PRO A 97 3.21 8.73 -12.86
N GLN A 98 4.40 9.01 -12.33
CA GLN A 98 4.62 9.54 -10.98
C GLN A 98 5.97 10.24 -10.89
N ARG A 99 6.18 10.98 -9.80
CA ARG A 99 7.45 11.62 -9.48
C ARG A 99 8.22 10.80 -8.44
N GLY A 100 9.54 10.93 -8.46
CA GLY A 100 10.44 10.19 -7.58
C GLY A 100 10.77 8.80 -8.10
N ASP A 101 11.33 7.99 -7.24
CA ASP A 101 11.64 6.59 -7.53
C ASP A 101 10.32 5.80 -7.59
N ALA A 102 10.15 5.06 -8.68
CA ALA A 102 9.05 4.16 -8.91
C ALA A 102 9.47 2.70 -8.64
N ASP A 103 10.14 2.46 -7.51
CA ASP A 103 10.68 1.16 -7.09
C ASP A 103 11.66 0.58 -8.12
N GLY A 104 12.49 1.44 -8.72
CA GLY A 104 13.47 1.06 -9.75
C GLY A 104 12.85 0.70 -11.10
N GLN A 105 11.54 0.90 -11.30
CA GLN A 105 10.87 0.62 -12.55
C GLN A 105 10.73 1.88 -13.42
N PRO A 106 10.74 1.75 -14.75
CA PRO A 106 10.41 2.87 -15.62
C PRO A 106 8.97 3.31 -15.37
N VAL A 107 8.69 4.60 -15.54
CA VAL A 107 7.32 5.14 -15.50
C VAL A 107 6.77 5.25 -16.91
N SER A 108 5.51 4.86 -17.09
CA SER A 108 4.83 4.89 -18.39
C SER A 108 3.32 5.01 -18.19
N GLU A 109 2.62 5.51 -19.18
CA GLU A 109 1.16 5.39 -19.25
C GLU A 109 0.70 3.97 -19.63
N ASP A 110 1.58 3.16 -20.25
CA ASP A 110 1.42 1.70 -20.32
C ASP A 110 1.83 1.10 -18.98
N CYS A 111 0.91 1.14 -17.99
CA CYS A 111 1.17 0.80 -16.60
C CYS A 111 0.18 -0.20 -15.99
N LEU A 112 -0.82 -0.64 -16.73
CA LEU A 112 -1.87 -1.52 -16.20
C LEU A 112 -1.40 -2.97 -16.13
N PHE A 113 -0.47 -3.22 -15.21
CA PHE A 113 0.16 -4.51 -14.98
C PHE A 113 -0.11 -5.02 -13.56
N LEU A 114 -0.15 -6.35 -13.44
CA LEU A 114 -0.15 -7.05 -12.16
C LEU A 114 0.91 -8.14 -12.13
N ASN A 115 1.19 -8.66 -10.93
CA ASN A 115 2.15 -9.73 -10.72
C ASN A 115 1.47 -10.83 -9.92
N VAL A 116 1.82 -12.09 -10.17
CA VAL A 116 1.25 -13.26 -9.49
C VAL A 116 2.34 -14.14 -8.95
N CYS A 117 2.23 -14.50 -7.66
CA CYS A 117 2.98 -15.58 -7.01
C CYS A 117 2.00 -16.69 -6.64
N THR A 118 2.32 -17.95 -6.94
CA THR A 118 1.48 -19.09 -6.61
C THR A 118 2.30 -20.36 -6.34
N PRO A 119 1.87 -21.23 -5.40
CA PRO A 119 2.51 -22.52 -5.15
C PRO A 119 2.36 -23.51 -6.31
N ALA A 120 1.26 -23.45 -7.07
CA ALA A 120 1.01 -24.38 -8.16
C ALA A 120 0.04 -23.80 -9.20
N LEU A 121 0.09 -24.36 -10.42
CA LEU A 121 -0.74 -23.97 -11.55
C LEU A 121 -1.75 -25.08 -11.87
N ARG A 122 -3.01 -24.73 -12.11
CA ARG A 122 -4.06 -25.65 -12.62
C ARG A 122 -4.23 -26.96 -11.84
N ASP A 123 -3.86 -26.97 -10.56
CA ASP A 123 -3.90 -28.15 -9.70
C ASP A 123 -5.26 -28.38 -8.99
N GLY A 124 -6.21 -27.49 -9.19
CA GLY A 124 -7.51 -27.52 -8.52
C GLY A 124 -7.45 -27.15 -7.03
N GLY A 125 -6.36 -26.56 -6.56
CA GLY A 125 -6.11 -26.26 -5.16
C GLY A 125 -7.06 -25.24 -4.53
N ARG A 126 -7.76 -24.44 -5.32
CA ARG A 126 -8.76 -23.44 -4.87
C ARG A 126 -8.24 -22.60 -3.70
N ARG A 127 -6.99 -22.12 -3.85
CA ARG A 127 -6.32 -21.34 -2.80
C ARG A 127 -6.96 -19.99 -2.60
N PRO A 128 -7.00 -19.45 -1.36
CA PRO A 128 -7.32 -18.05 -1.14
C PRO A 128 -6.40 -17.15 -1.97
N ILE A 129 -6.95 -16.09 -2.56
CA ILE A 129 -6.19 -15.09 -3.30
C ILE A 129 -6.01 -13.85 -2.42
N LEU A 130 -4.79 -13.45 -2.19
CA LEU A 130 -4.40 -12.22 -1.51
C LEU A 130 -4.09 -11.16 -2.56
N PHE A 131 -4.93 -10.15 -2.71
CA PHE A 131 -4.79 -9.09 -3.68
C PHE A 131 -4.30 -7.81 -2.99
N TYR A 132 -3.04 -7.46 -3.21
CA TYR A 132 -2.39 -6.31 -2.57
C TYR A 132 -2.51 -5.04 -3.41
N ILE A 133 -2.95 -3.96 -2.75
CA ILE A 133 -3.03 -2.61 -3.30
C ILE A 133 -1.99 -1.75 -2.58
N HIS A 134 -1.02 -1.24 -3.33
CA HIS A 134 0.10 -0.47 -2.78
C HIS A 134 -0.31 0.90 -2.23
N GLY A 135 0.51 1.43 -1.31
CA GLY A 135 0.36 2.75 -0.70
C GLY A 135 0.82 3.91 -1.59
N GLY A 136 1.39 4.93 -0.94
CA GLY A 136 1.82 6.16 -1.62
C GLY A 136 0.69 7.17 -1.84
N GLY A 137 -0.33 7.15 -0.99
CA GLY A 137 -1.56 7.92 -1.16
C GLY A 137 -2.26 7.51 -2.45
N TYR A 138 -2.58 8.51 -3.25
CA TYR A 138 -3.08 8.34 -4.62
C TYR A 138 -2.07 8.85 -5.65
N ASN A 139 -0.82 9.15 -5.24
CA ASN A 139 0.12 9.91 -6.05
C ASN A 139 1.31 9.12 -6.56
N ASN A 140 1.76 8.10 -5.83
CA ASN A 140 2.96 7.32 -6.16
C ASN A 140 2.86 5.88 -5.64
N GLY A 141 3.90 5.08 -5.90
CA GLY A 141 4.01 3.69 -5.55
C GLY A 141 3.80 2.75 -6.73
N SER A 142 4.06 1.48 -6.50
CA SER A 142 3.87 0.42 -7.49
C SER A 142 3.65 -0.93 -6.82
N GLY A 143 3.22 -1.93 -7.58
CA GLY A 143 3.13 -3.33 -7.15
C GLY A 143 4.47 -4.09 -7.24
N SER A 144 5.57 -3.40 -7.54
CA SER A 144 6.90 -4.00 -7.77
C SER A 144 7.90 -3.80 -6.63
N HIS A 145 7.52 -3.08 -5.57
CA HIS A 145 8.41 -2.83 -4.44
C HIS A 145 8.85 -4.15 -3.75
N PRO A 146 10.13 -4.31 -3.37
CA PRO A 146 10.65 -5.55 -2.78
C PRO A 146 9.91 -6.04 -1.53
N LEU A 147 9.34 -5.14 -0.73
CA LEU A 147 8.54 -5.49 0.44
C LEU A 147 7.24 -6.22 0.11
N TYR A 148 6.78 -6.19 -1.15
CA TYR A 148 5.53 -6.79 -1.60
C TYR A 148 5.72 -8.14 -2.31
N ASP A 149 6.93 -8.74 -2.25
CA ASP A 149 7.15 -10.08 -2.80
C ASP A 149 6.24 -11.10 -2.10
N GLY A 150 5.36 -11.74 -2.86
CA GLY A 150 4.35 -12.65 -2.34
C GLY A 150 4.85 -14.05 -2.01
N ALA A 151 6.10 -14.38 -2.35
CA ALA A 151 6.60 -15.75 -2.27
C ALA A 151 6.60 -16.31 -0.84
N ASN A 152 6.89 -15.49 0.17
CA ASN A 152 6.87 -15.93 1.57
C ASN A 152 5.45 -16.23 2.07
N LEU A 153 4.47 -15.38 1.72
CA LEU A 153 3.06 -15.65 2.01
C LEU A 153 2.56 -16.92 1.31
N CYS A 154 2.94 -17.13 0.04
CA CYS A 154 2.61 -18.36 -0.70
C CYS A 154 3.13 -19.60 0.03
N ARG A 155 4.41 -19.60 0.44
CA ARG A 155 5.01 -20.73 1.16
C ARG A 155 4.39 -20.97 2.54
N ARG A 156 4.12 -19.90 3.28
CA ARG A 156 3.56 -19.97 4.63
C ARG A 156 2.12 -20.42 4.63
N GLY A 157 1.33 -19.90 3.71
CA GLY A 157 -0.13 -19.97 3.75
C GLY A 157 -0.75 -20.82 2.64
N ASP A 158 0.01 -21.41 1.72
CA ASP A 158 -0.55 -22.03 0.52
C ASP A 158 -1.65 -21.15 -0.10
N VAL A 159 -1.29 -19.93 -0.45
CA VAL A 159 -2.17 -18.88 -1.01
C VAL A 159 -1.61 -18.39 -2.34
N VAL A 160 -2.45 -17.78 -3.16
CA VAL A 160 -2.02 -16.99 -4.31
C VAL A 160 -1.88 -15.54 -3.90
N VAL A 161 -0.78 -14.87 -4.28
CA VAL A 161 -0.58 -13.44 -4.02
C VAL A 161 -0.53 -12.68 -5.33
N VAL A 162 -1.31 -11.62 -5.42
CA VAL A 162 -1.37 -10.70 -6.57
C VAL A 162 -0.99 -9.30 -6.07
N THR A 163 -0.07 -8.63 -6.77
CA THR A 163 0.22 -7.20 -6.59
C THR A 163 -0.10 -6.44 -7.86
N VAL A 164 -0.56 -5.20 -7.78
CA VAL A 164 -1.14 -4.49 -8.92
C VAL A 164 -0.63 -3.06 -9.03
N ASN A 165 -0.37 -2.61 -10.27
CA ASN A 165 -0.24 -1.22 -10.65
C ASN A 165 -1.60 -0.68 -11.12
N HIS A 166 -1.85 0.59 -10.90
CA HIS A 166 -3.03 1.31 -11.37
C HIS A 166 -2.66 2.78 -11.58
N ARG A 167 -3.47 3.51 -12.33
CA ARG A 167 -3.21 4.95 -12.56
C ARG A 167 -3.31 5.76 -11.27
N LEU A 168 -2.47 6.78 -11.17
CA LEU A 168 -2.23 7.60 -9.99
C LEU A 168 -2.38 9.09 -10.31
N ASN A 169 -2.38 9.93 -9.27
CA ASN A 169 -2.37 11.39 -9.34
C ASN A 169 -3.38 11.93 -10.37
N ALA A 170 -3.03 12.94 -11.16
CA ALA A 170 -3.92 13.47 -12.19
C ALA A 170 -4.32 12.41 -13.24
N PHE A 171 -3.45 11.44 -13.55
CA PHE A 171 -3.76 10.39 -14.52
C PHE A 171 -4.84 9.42 -14.06
N GLY A 172 -5.04 9.28 -12.75
CA GLY A 172 -6.03 8.39 -12.14
C GLY A 172 -7.23 9.07 -11.51
N TYR A 173 -7.13 10.39 -11.19
CA TYR A 173 -8.08 11.06 -10.31
C TYR A 173 -8.36 12.53 -10.67
N LEU A 174 -8.06 12.99 -11.89
CA LEU A 174 -8.40 14.34 -12.34
C LEU A 174 -9.89 14.42 -12.65
N HIS A 175 -10.66 15.16 -11.85
CA HIS A 175 -12.09 15.30 -12.07
C HIS A 175 -12.38 16.22 -13.28
N LEU A 176 -12.95 15.66 -14.34
CA LEU A 176 -13.28 16.38 -15.58
C LEU A 176 -14.80 16.37 -15.89
N GLY A 177 -15.63 16.05 -14.90
CA GLY A 177 -17.09 15.93 -15.08
C GLY A 177 -17.79 17.20 -15.56
N GLU A 178 -17.19 18.40 -15.32
CA GLU A 178 -17.74 19.66 -15.78
C GLU A 178 -17.40 20.00 -17.24
N SER A 179 -16.56 19.20 -17.90
CA SER A 179 -16.21 19.42 -19.31
C SER A 179 -17.35 19.16 -20.28
N GLY A 180 -18.31 18.32 -19.89
CA GLY A 180 -19.39 17.84 -20.76
C GLY A 180 -18.93 16.80 -21.80
N ASP A 181 -17.68 16.38 -21.78
CA ASP A 181 -17.13 15.37 -22.70
C ASP A 181 -17.29 13.97 -22.11
N GLU A 182 -18.15 13.14 -22.72
CA GLU A 182 -18.42 11.77 -22.26
C GLU A 182 -17.18 10.88 -22.19
N ARG A 183 -16.13 11.16 -22.97
CA ARG A 183 -14.88 10.38 -22.94
C ARG A 183 -14.20 10.41 -21.58
N VAL A 184 -14.33 11.48 -20.82
CA VAL A 184 -13.59 11.76 -19.59
C VAL A 184 -14.48 11.91 -18.34
N MET A 185 -15.77 11.59 -18.43
CA MET A 185 -16.71 11.70 -17.31
C MET A 185 -16.30 10.84 -16.10
N ASP A 186 -15.61 9.72 -16.30
CA ASP A 186 -15.14 8.83 -15.24
C ASP A 186 -13.75 9.23 -14.68
N ALA A 187 -13.12 10.28 -15.22
CA ALA A 187 -11.71 10.64 -14.96
C ALA A 187 -11.36 10.81 -13.48
N GLY A 188 -12.30 11.29 -12.67
CA GLY A 188 -12.12 11.47 -11.21
C GLY A 188 -11.97 10.18 -10.41
N ASN A 189 -12.29 9.02 -10.99
CA ASN A 189 -12.26 7.72 -10.32
C ASN A 189 -11.54 6.61 -11.10
N ILE A 190 -10.82 6.96 -12.16
CA ILE A 190 -10.21 5.98 -13.06
C ILE A 190 -9.21 5.07 -12.35
N GLY A 191 -8.41 5.59 -11.41
CA GLY A 191 -7.49 4.76 -10.65
C GLY A 191 -8.20 3.68 -9.81
N GLN A 192 -9.43 3.94 -9.36
CA GLN A 192 -10.26 2.94 -8.69
C GLN A 192 -10.87 1.94 -9.69
N LEU A 193 -11.27 2.43 -10.87
CA LEU A 193 -11.80 1.57 -11.94
C LEU A 193 -10.73 0.62 -12.47
N ASP A 194 -9.46 1.04 -12.54
CA ASP A 194 -8.34 0.17 -12.88
C ASP A 194 -8.21 -1.01 -11.88
N LEU A 195 -8.39 -0.75 -10.58
CA LEU A 195 -8.38 -1.80 -9.55
C LEU A 195 -9.57 -2.77 -9.72
N ILE A 196 -10.74 -2.26 -10.11
CA ILE A 196 -11.91 -3.09 -10.42
C ILE A 196 -11.62 -3.97 -11.64
N ASP A 197 -11.02 -3.42 -12.69
CA ASP A 197 -10.62 -4.16 -13.89
C ASP A 197 -9.58 -5.24 -13.57
N ALA A 198 -8.60 -4.95 -12.69
CA ALA A 198 -7.64 -5.93 -12.20
C ALA A 198 -8.30 -7.05 -11.38
N LEU A 199 -9.30 -6.75 -10.55
CA LEU A 199 -10.08 -7.75 -9.81
C LEU A 199 -10.93 -8.62 -10.76
N HIS A 200 -11.48 -8.06 -11.83
CA HIS A 200 -12.12 -8.83 -12.89
C HIS A 200 -11.15 -9.77 -13.58
N TRP A 201 -9.93 -9.29 -13.89
CA TRP A 201 -8.87 -10.12 -14.45
C TRP A 201 -8.53 -11.30 -13.51
N VAL A 202 -8.39 -11.05 -12.21
CA VAL A 202 -8.15 -12.10 -11.21
C VAL A 202 -9.29 -13.11 -11.19
N ARG A 203 -10.53 -12.67 -11.19
CA ARG A 203 -11.70 -13.56 -11.23
C ARG A 203 -11.71 -14.47 -12.47
N GLU A 204 -11.31 -13.94 -13.61
CA GLU A 204 -11.27 -14.68 -14.88
C GLU A 204 -10.14 -15.72 -14.88
N HIS A 205 -8.99 -15.44 -14.26
CA HIS A 205 -7.79 -16.26 -14.35
C HIS A 205 -7.42 -17.03 -13.07
N ALA A 206 -8.21 -16.90 -12.00
CA ALA A 206 -7.92 -17.53 -10.70
C ALA A 206 -7.56 -19.02 -10.82
N HIS A 207 -8.34 -19.77 -11.61
CA HIS A 207 -8.14 -21.21 -11.85
C HIS A 207 -6.77 -21.54 -12.47
N GLU A 208 -6.29 -20.70 -13.39
CA GLU A 208 -4.99 -20.90 -14.05
C GLU A 208 -3.84 -20.88 -13.03
N PHE A 209 -3.96 -20.05 -12.00
CA PHE A 209 -2.98 -19.87 -10.93
C PHE A 209 -3.31 -20.70 -9.67
N GLY A 210 -4.21 -21.70 -9.76
CA GLY A 210 -4.60 -22.56 -8.65
C GLY A 210 -5.37 -21.86 -7.53
N GLY A 211 -5.91 -20.66 -7.79
CA GLY A 211 -6.68 -19.84 -6.85
C GLY A 211 -8.20 -20.06 -6.95
N ASP A 212 -8.93 -19.51 -5.98
CA ASP A 212 -10.38 -19.48 -5.92
C ASP A 212 -10.92 -18.06 -6.12
N ALA A 213 -11.59 -17.82 -7.26
CA ALA A 213 -12.24 -16.54 -7.55
C ALA A 213 -13.33 -16.15 -6.55
N GLY A 214 -13.91 -17.11 -5.84
CA GLY A 214 -14.87 -16.90 -4.75
C GLY A 214 -14.21 -16.65 -3.39
N ASN A 215 -12.88 -16.55 -3.33
CA ASN A 215 -12.15 -16.34 -2.07
C ASN A 215 -10.99 -15.35 -2.25
N VAL A 216 -11.31 -14.09 -2.57
CA VAL A 216 -10.36 -12.99 -2.74
C VAL A 216 -10.36 -12.13 -1.49
N THR A 217 -9.18 -11.94 -0.89
CA THR A 217 -8.94 -10.99 0.21
C THR A 217 -8.14 -9.82 -0.35
N VAL A 218 -8.72 -8.62 -0.34
CA VAL A 218 -7.98 -7.39 -0.67
C VAL A 218 -7.25 -6.89 0.58
N PHE A 219 -5.99 -6.53 0.44
CA PHE A 219 -5.24 -5.92 1.54
C PHE A 219 -4.34 -4.81 1.03
N GLY A 220 -4.09 -3.81 1.86
CA GLY A 220 -3.33 -2.64 1.42
C GLY A 220 -2.95 -1.73 2.57
N GLN A 221 -1.79 -1.07 2.40
CA GLN A 221 -1.26 -0.18 3.40
C GLN A 221 -1.36 1.27 2.94
N SER A 222 -1.60 2.21 3.88
CA SER A 222 -1.67 3.65 3.58
C SER A 222 -2.72 3.95 2.50
N GLY A 223 -2.34 4.62 1.43
CA GLY A 223 -3.23 4.84 0.28
C GLY A 223 -3.85 3.56 -0.29
N GLY A 224 -3.22 2.39 -0.12
CA GLY A 224 -3.78 1.09 -0.50
C GLY A 224 -5.01 0.73 0.34
N GLY A 225 -4.94 0.93 1.65
CA GLY A 225 -6.08 0.77 2.55
C GLY A 225 -7.21 1.76 2.23
N ALA A 226 -6.87 3.02 1.94
CA ALA A 226 -7.84 4.03 1.53
C ALA A 226 -8.57 3.67 0.24
N LYS A 227 -7.86 3.06 -0.73
CA LYS A 227 -8.46 2.56 -1.97
C LYS A 227 -9.41 1.39 -1.70
N ILE A 228 -9.07 0.50 -0.76
CA ILE A 228 -9.97 -0.59 -0.33
C ILE A 228 -11.25 -0.04 0.30
N ALA A 229 -11.13 0.91 1.23
CA ALA A 229 -12.28 1.58 1.83
C ALA A 229 -13.19 2.22 0.78
N THR A 230 -12.61 2.82 -0.26
CA THR A 230 -13.35 3.39 -1.39
C THR A 230 -14.04 2.30 -2.22
N LEU A 231 -13.34 1.19 -2.56
CA LEU A 231 -13.93 0.06 -3.29
C LEU A 231 -15.14 -0.53 -2.57
N MET A 232 -15.16 -0.53 -1.24
CA MET A 232 -16.31 -0.99 -0.46
C MET A 232 -17.58 -0.15 -0.69
N ALA A 233 -17.45 1.09 -1.17
CA ALA A 233 -18.57 1.98 -1.47
C ALA A 233 -18.89 2.05 -2.98
N MET A 234 -18.12 1.40 -3.84
CA MET A 234 -18.33 1.41 -5.30
C MET A 234 -19.17 0.21 -5.73
N PRO A 235 -20.37 0.41 -6.32
CA PRO A 235 -21.24 -0.70 -6.74
C PRO A 235 -20.55 -1.68 -7.70
N ALA A 236 -19.69 -1.18 -8.59
CA ALA A 236 -18.97 -2.01 -9.56
C ALA A 236 -17.93 -2.97 -8.92
N ALA A 237 -17.59 -2.77 -7.65
CA ALA A 237 -16.68 -3.63 -6.90
C ALA A 237 -17.42 -4.73 -6.10
N ASP A 238 -18.75 -4.68 -6.02
CA ASP A 238 -19.54 -5.66 -5.24
C ASP A 238 -19.33 -7.09 -5.78
N GLY A 239 -19.03 -8.02 -4.88
CA GLY A 239 -18.77 -9.42 -5.19
C GLY A 239 -17.43 -9.71 -5.90
N LEU A 240 -16.53 -8.74 -6.05
CA LEU A 240 -15.19 -8.97 -6.60
C LEU A 240 -14.16 -9.37 -5.53
N PHE A 241 -14.42 -9.05 -4.27
CA PHE A 241 -13.62 -9.49 -3.12
C PHE A 241 -14.52 -9.84 -1.95
N HIS A 242 -14.01 -10.66 -1.04
CA HIS A 242 -14.80 -11.35 -0.03
C HIS A 242 -14.32 -11.04 1.39
N LYS A 243 -13.12 -10.52 1.53
CA LYS A 243 -12.50 -10.12 2.81
C LYS A 243 -11.58 -8.94 2.57
N ALA A 244 -11.28 -8.17 3.61
CA ALA A 244 -10.42 -7.00 3.50
C ALA A 244 -9.48 -6.84 4.69
N MET A 245 -8.30 -6.25 4.44
CA MET A 245 -7.42 -5.76 5.51
C MET A 245 -6.87 -4.39 5.11
N THR A 246 -7.11 -3.38 5.95
CA THR A 246 -6.53 -2.05 5.80
C THR A 246 -5.46 -1.82 6.86
N MET A 247 -4.29 -1.40 6.43
CA MET A 247 -3.12 -1.14 7.26
C MET A 247 -2.80 0.35 7.17
N SER A 248 -3.07 1.10 8.22
CA SER A 248 -2.82 2.56 8.30
C SER A 248 -3.36 3.35 7.10
N GLY A 249 -4.49 2.92 6.56
CA GLY A 249 -5.11 3.53 5.38
C GLY A 249 -6.62 3.50 5.51
N GLN A 250 -7.21 4.67 5.50
CA GLN A 250 -8.64 4.89 5.66
C GLN A 250 -9.16 5.91 4.65
N GLN A 251 -10.42 5.82 4.31
CA GLN A 251 -11.15 6.78 3.49
C GLN A 251 -12.57 6.92 4.04
N VAL A 252 -12.76 7.87 4.95
CA VAL A 252 -14.07 8.13 5.53
C VAL A 252 -14.96 8.89 4.55
N THR A 253 -14.42 9.94 3.96
CA THR A 253 -15.11 10.76 2.94
C THR A 253 -14.29 10.84 1.66
N ALA A 254 -14.94 10.84 0.50
CA ALA A 254 -14.36 11.16 -0.79
C ALA A 254 -14.47 12.67 -1.07
N ALA A 255 -13.74 13.17 -2.06
CA ALA A 255 -13.88 14.57 -2.49
C ALA A 255 -15.28 14.84 -3.02
N GLY A 256 -15.88 15.96 -2.61
CA GLY A 256 -17.08 16.45 -3.27
C GLY A 256 -16.77 16.94 -4.69
N PRO A 257 -17.72 16.82 -5.65
CA PRO A 257 -17.48 17.18 -7.05
C PRO A 257 -17.08 18.66 -7.19
N ARG A 258 -17.67 19.55 -6.40
CA ARG A 258 -17.33 20.97 -6.41
C ARG A 258 -15.87 21.25 -6.01
N ALA A 259 -15.40 20.66 -4.93
CA ALA A 259 -14.02 20.81 -4.48
C ALA A 259 -13.04 20.15 -5.47
N ALA A 260 -13.41 19.03 -6.06
CA ALA A 260 -12.62 18.36 -7.10
C ALA A 260 -12.52 19.21 -8.37
N ALA A 261 -13.64 19.82 -8.82
CA ALA A 261 -13.67 20.71 -9.98
C ALA A 261 -12.79 21.96 -9.79
N GLN A 262 -12.79 22.55 -8.60
CA GLN A 262 -11.90 23.68 -8.28
C GLN A 262 -10.43 23.31 -8.42
N ARG A 263 -10.02 22.14 -7.92
CA ARG A 263 -8.63 21.65 -8.07
C ARG A 263 -8.30 21.34 -9.53
N SER A 264 -9.24 20.77 -10.26
CA SER A 264 -9.06 20.50 -11.70
C SER A 264 -8.90 21.82 -12.48
N ALA A 265 -9.65 22.85 -12.14
CA ALA A 265 -9.50 24.16 -12.76
C ALA A 265 -8.11 24.78 -12.49
N LEU A 266 -7.60 24.65 -11.27
CA LEU A 266 -6.24 25.08 -10.93
C LEU A 266 -5.18 24.30 -11.74
N PHE A 267 -5.33 22.96 -11.82
CA PHE A 267 -4.43 22.11 -12.59
C PHE A 267 -4.44 22.45 -14.09
N LEU A 268 -5.62 22.63 -14.67
CA LEU A 268 -5.78 22.99 -16.08
C LEU A 268 -5.21 24.40 -16.34
N GLY A 269 -5.48 25.35 -15.44
CA GLY A 269 -4.93 26.71 -15.53
C GLY A 269 -3.40 26.76 -15.54
N GLU A 270 -2.73 25.91 -14.74
CA GLU A 270 -1.27 25.76 -14.76
C GLU A 270 -0.75 25.26 -16.11
N LEU A 271 -1.56 24.49 -16.83
CA LEU A 271 -1.26 24.01 -18.18
C LEU A 271 -1.66 25.01 -19.29
N GLY A 272 -2.27 26.14 -18.93
CA GLY A 272 -2.82 27.10 -19.87
C GLY A 272 -4.12 26.65 -20.55
N LEU A 273 -4.87 25.72 -19.92
CA LEU A 273 -6.08 25.12 -20.45
C LEU A 273 -7.32 25.54 -19.65
N ARG A 274 -8.47 25.47 -20.30
CA ARG A 274 -9.81 25.61 -19.69
C ARG A 274 -10.47 24.24 -19.55
N PRO A 275 -11.50 24.08 -18.70
CA PRO A 275 -12.17 22.79 -18.48
C PRO A 275 -12.67 22.08 -19.76
N GLY A 276 -13.03 22.83 -20.81
CA GLY A 276 -13.49 22.28 -22.10
C GLY A 276 -12.39 21.92 -23.10
N ASP A 277 -11.14 22.24 -22.83
CA ASP A 277 -10.02 22.04 -23.78
C ASP A 277 -9.49 20.58 -23.72
N ILE A 278 -10.42 19.61 -23.82
CA ILE A 278 -10.13 18.18 -23.57
C ILE A 278 -9.14 17.61 -24.60
N ASP A 279 -9.27 17.91 -25.90
CA ASP A 279 -8.36 17.38 -26.91
C ASP A 279 -6.92 17.91 -26.69
N ALA A 280 -6.77 19.17 -26.28
CA ALA A 280 -5.46 19.72 -25.93
C ALA A 280 -4.87 19.05 -24.68
N LEU A 281 -5.70 18.75 -23.67
CA LEU A 281 -5.30 18.03 -22.48
C LEU A 281 -4.87 16.58 -22.81
N LEU A 282 -5.62 15.89 -23.65
CA LEU A 282 -5.28 14.52 -24.10
C LEU A 282 -3.95 14.49 -24.89
N ALA A 283 -3.64 15.53 -25.65
CA ALA A 283 -2.41 15.66 -26.42
C ALA A 283 -1.20 16.17 -25.61
N MET A 284 -1.42 16.60 -24.35
CA MET A 284 -0.36 17.18 -23.51
C MET A 284 0.76 16.15 -23.22
N PRO A 285 2.05 16.49 -23.31
CA PRO A 285 3.12 15.59 -22.92
C PRO A 285 3.00 15.14 -21.45
N MET A 286 3.22 13.84 -21.18
CA MET A 286 3.18 13.26 -19.83
C MET A 286 3.98 14.06 -18.80
N ALA A 287 5.20 14.50 -19.18
CA ALA A 287 6.07 15.27 -18.29
C ALA A 287 5.43 16.60 -17.85
N ARG A 288 4.73 17.30 -18.76
CA ARG A 288 4.02 18.55 -18.45
C ARG A 288 2.88 18.31 -17.45
N LEU A 289 2.13 17.23 -17.64
CA LEU A 289 1.07 16.85 -16.70
C LEU A 289 1.64 16.52 -15.31
N LEU A 290 2.76 15.78 -15.26
CA LEU A 290 3.44 15.48 -13.99
C LEU A 290 3.98 16.74 -13.29
N ASP A 291 4.54 17.69 -14.04
CA ASP A 291 5.02 18.94 -13.46
C ASP A 291 3.87 19.75 -12.86
N ALA A 292 2.73 19.83 -13.53
CA ALA A 292 1.54 20.54 -13.02
C ALA A 292 0.99 19.94 -11.72
N THR A 293 1.25 18.66 -11.40
CA THR A 293 0.86 18.06 -10.12
C THR A 293 1.60 18.68 -8.91
N ARG A 294 2.64 19.48 -9.13
CA ARG A 294 3.38 20.19 -8.05
C ARG A 294 2.64 21.42 -7.54
N LEU A 295 1.66 21.89 -8.29
CA LEU A 295 0.92 23.10 -7.93
C LEU A 295 0.42 22.98 -6.49
N ARG A 296 0.69 24.03 -5.71
CA ARG A 296 0.22 24.11 -4.32
C ARG A 296 -1.29 24.24 -4.30
N ASP A 297 -1.92 23.54 -3.37
CA ASP A 297 -3.35 23.67 -3.10
C ASP A 297 -3.61 24.90 -2.21
N PRO A 298 -4.13 26.02 -2.74
CA PRO A 298 -4.33 27.25 -1.97
C PRO A 298 -5.44 27.13 -0.94
N SER A 299 -6.30 26.12 -1.03
CA SER A 299 -7.37 25.86 -0.08
C SER A 299 -6.90 25.20 1.22
N ARG A 300 -5.60 24.85 1.30
CA ARG A 300 -5.07 24.07 2.41
C ARG A 300 -4.09 24.89 3.25
N ALA A 301 -4.28 24.84 4.57
CA ALA A 301 -3.37 25.49 5.52
C ALA A 301 -1.99 24.83 5.51
N GLU A 302 -1.94 23.52 5.25
CA GLU A 302 -0.71 22.76 5.12
C GLU A 302 -0.09 23.02 3.75
N ASP A 303 1.19 23.28 3.70
CA ASP A 303 1.92 23.48 2.45
C ASP A 303 2.01 22.18 1.65
N THR A 304 0.97 21.87 0.89
CA THR A 304 0.85 20.62 0.13
C THR A 304 0.44 20.87 -1.31
N SER A 305 0.89 20.00 -2.21
CA SER A 305 0.44 19.99 -3.60
C SER A 305 -1.04 19.60 -3.71
N LEU A 306 -1.63 19.87 -4.88
CA LEU A 306 -3.01 19.49 -5.19
C LEU A 306 -3.28 18.03 -4.81
N TYR A 307 -4.44 17.80 -4.21
CA TYR A 307 -4.86 16.45 -3.86
C TYR A 307 -5.62 15.82 -5.04
N PHE A 308 -5.15 14.65 -5.43
CA PHE A 308 -5.84 13.76 -6.37
C PHE A 308 -6.30 12.52 -5.60
N GLY A 309 -7.58 12.20 -5.67
CA GLY A 309 -8.18 11.07 -4.98
C GLY A 309 -9.64 10.91 -5.38
N PRO A 310 -10.33 9.89 -4.84
CA PRO A 310 -11.68 9.53 -5.28
C PRO A 310 -12.67 10.69 -5.11
N VAL A 311 -13.55 10.82 -6.09
CA VAL A 311 -14.54 11.90 -6.17
C VAL A 311 -15.94 11.30 -6.16
N LEU A 312 -16.85 11.90 -5.37
CA LEU A 312 -18.28 11.58 -5.47
C LEU A 312 -18.77 11.91 -6.87
N ASP A 313 -19.38 10.95 -7.52
CA ASP A 313 -20.04 11.13 -8.81
C ASP A 313 -21.31 10.27 -8.91
N ALA A 314 -22.13 10.54 -9.91
CA ALA A 314 -23.38 9.80 -10.13
C ALA A 314 -23.17 8.47 -10.88
N ARG A 315 -21.94 8.10 -11.21
CA ARG A 315 -21.61 6.96 -12.09
C ARG A 315 -20.90 5.83 -11.34
N ASN A 316 -19.94 6.17 -10.47
CA ASN A 316 -18.99 5.20 -9.92
C ASN A 316 -18.97 5.19 -8.38
N LEU A 317 -19.00 6.36 -7.74
CA LEU A 317 -18.94 6.50 -6.29
C LEU A 317 -20.08 7.40 -5.80
N HIS A 318 -21.22 6.81 -5.51
CA HIS A 318 -22.47 7.53 -5.22
C HIS A 318 -22.54 8.06 -3.78
N ARG A 319 -21.67 7.61 -2.90
CA ARG A 319 -21.62 7.97 -1.48
C ARG A 319 -20.20 8.04 -0.97
N HIS A 320 -20.02 8.70 0.15
CA HIS A 320 -18.77 8.60 0.90
C HIS A 320 -18.54 7.16 1.40
N PRO A 321 -17.28 6.70 1.47
CA PRO A 321 -16.98 5.33 1.88
C PRO A 321 -17.50 4.96 3.28
N PHE A 322 -17.27 5.79 4.30
CA PHE A 322 -17.69 5.52 5.68
C PHE A 322 -18.40 6.71 6.35
N TYR A 323 -19.12 7.51 5.55
CA TYR A 323 -19.95 8.61 6.04
C TYR A 323 -21.27 8.67 5.26
N PRO A 324 -22.43 8.86 5.92
CA PRO A 324 -22.62 8.96 7.38
C PRO A 324 -22.49 7.63 8.12
N ASP A 325 -22.41 6.51 7.41
CA ASP A 325 -22.34 5.15 7.91
C ASP A 325 -21.52 4.24 6.99
N ALA A 326 -21.30 2.96 7.38
CA ALA A 326 -20.65 1.98 6.53
C ALA A 326 -21.53 1.60 5.33
N PRO A 327 -20.95 1.36 4.11
CA PRO A 327 -21.72 0.96 2.93
C PRO A 327 -22.43 -0.36 3.13
N ALA A 328 -23.70 -0.44 2.76
CA ALA A 328 -24.50 -1.65 2.94
C ALA A 328 -23.88 -2.88 2.26
N GLN A 329 -23.30 -2.72 1.05
CA GLN A 329 -22.62 -3.80 0.33
C GLN A 329 -21.42 -4.38 1.10
N SER A 330 -20.79 -3.60 1.98
CA SER A 330 -19.63 -4.05 2.76
C SER A 330 -20.00 -4.91 3.97
N ALA A 331 -21.27 -4.99 4.35
CA ALA A 331 -21.71 -5.68 5.58
C ALA A 331 -21.30 -7.16 5.64
N ARG A 332 -21.17 -7.82 4.50
CA ARG A 332 -20.79 -9.24 4.40
C ARG A 332 -19.29 -9.50 4.31
N ILE A 333 -18.47 -8.45 4.31
CA ILE A 333 -17.03 -8.55 4.12
C ILE A 333 -16.33 -8.52 5.49
N PRO A 334 -15.80 -9.64 6.01
CA PRO A 334 -14.94 -9.60 7.21
C PRO A 334 -13.72 -8.71 6.97
N MET A 335 -13.37 -7.89 7.97
CA MET A 335 -12.36 -6.87 7.79
C MET A 335 -11.41 -6.76 8.98
N ILE A 336 -10.09 -6.70 8.70
CA ILE A 336 -9.09 -6.23 9.67
C ILE A 336 -8.80 -4.75 9.39
N ILE A 337 -8.81 -3.93 10.44
CA ILE A 337 -8.48 -2.49 10.39
C ILE A 337 -7.32 -2.24 11.35
N GLY A 338 -6.21 -1.71 10.87
CA GLY A 338 -5.05 -1.52 11.71
C GLY A 338 -4.30 -0.22 11.51
N ASN A 339 -3.51 0.13 12.54
CA ASN A 339 -2.61 1.27 12.54
C ASN A 339 -1.32 0.95 13.29
N THR A 340 -0.26 1.68 12.97
CA THR A 340 0.94 1.73 13.82
C THR A 340 0.82 2.84 14.86
N ARG A 341 1.52 2.69 15.98
CA ARG A 341 1.43 3.63 17.11
C ARG A 341 2.06 4.99 16.83
N ASP A 342 3.13 5.02 16.01
CA ASP A 342 3.98 6.19 15.80
C ASP A 342 4.06 6.56 14.29
N GLU A 343 2.91 6.53 13.58
CA GLU A 343 2.78 6.73 12.11
C GLU A 343 3.65 7.88 11.58
N THR A 344 3.53 9.05 12.21
CA THR A 344 4.10 10.28 11.66
C THR A 344 5.60 10.39 11.82
N ARG A 345 6.24 9.49 12.56
CA ARG A 345 7.72 9.40 12.61
C ARG A 345 8.30 9.08 11.23
N ALA A 346 7.57 8.38 10.36
CA ALA A 346 7.99 8.14 8.97
C ALA A 346 7.91 9.38 8.08
N PHE A 347 6.97 10.28 8.35
CA PHE A 347 6.73 11.47 7.50
C PHE A 347 7.42 12.72 8.01
N LEU A 348 7.31 12.95 9.31
CA LEU A 348 7.78 14.16 9.96
C LEU A 348 9.18 13.97 10.59
N GLY A 349 9.65 12.72 10.68
CA GLY A 349 10.99 12.40 11.17
C GLY A 349 12.11 12.70 10.17
N ASN A 350 11.79 13.05 8.92
CA ASN A 350 12.78 13.54 7.96
C ASN A 350 13.36 14.92 8.37
N ASP A 351 12.62 15.71 9.15
CA ASP A 351 13.12 16.88 9.83
C ASP A 351 13.67 16.48 11.21
N GLU A 352 14.99 16.38 11.34
CA GLU A 352 15.69 15.99 12.56
C GLU A 352 15.27 16.85 13.78
N ALA A 353 14.95 18.14 13.55
CA ALA A 353 14.53 19.05 14.60
C ALA A 353 13.26 18.57 15.34
N ASN A 354 12.41 17.79 14.67
CA ASN A 354 11.19 17.26 15.26
C ASN A 354 11.45 16.23 16.39
N PHE A 355 12.67 15.72 16.52
CA PHE A 355 13.07 14.82 17.61
C PHE A 355 13.60 15.54 18.86
N SER A 356 13.80 16.85 18.79
CA SER A 356 14.35 17.67 19.87
C SER A 356 13.54 18.96 20.12
N LEU A 357 12.23 18.91 19.92
CA LEU A 357 11.32 20.04 20.12
C LEU A 357 11.31 20.49 21.59
N THR A 358 11.15 21.79 21.79
CA THR A 358 10.79 22.37 23.07
C THR A 358 9.30 22.61 23.20
N TRP A 359 8.79 22.83 24.43
CA TRP A 359 7.36 23.10 24.64
C TRP A 359 6.89 24.38 23.92
N GLU A 360 7.75 25.34 23.69
CA GLU A 360 7.46 26.60 23.01
C GLU A 360 7.27 26.38 21.49
N GLN A 361 7.92 25.36 20.92
CA GLN A 361 7.85 25.05 19.49
C GLN A 361 6.63 24.18 19.12
N VAL A 362 6.18 23.31 20.04
CA VAL A 362 5.10 22.34 19.75
C VAL A 362 3.81 22.99 19.24
N PRO A 363 3.30 24.11 19.80
CA PRO A 363 2.07 24.71 19.33
C PRO A 363 2.12 25.10 17.85
N GLN A 364 3.22 25.68 17.39
CA GLN A 364 3.37 26.06 15.97
C GLN A 364 3.46 24.83 15.07
N LYS A 365 4.25 23.83 15.46
CA LYS A 365 4.36 22.57 14.70
C LYS A 365 3.02 21.83 14.59
N LEU A 366 2.19 21.84 15.64
CA LEU A 366 0.85 21.24 15.59
C LEU A 366 -0.09 22.02 14.69
N ARG A 367 -0.09 23.37 14.69
CA ARG A 367 -0.89 24.18 13.74
C ARG A 367 -0.65 23.75 12.29
N GLU A 368 0.58 23.44 11.95
CA GLU A 368 0.96 23.05 10.59
C GLU A 368 0.64 21.59 10.26
N GLN A 369 0.60 20.70 11.26
CA GLN A 369 0.71 19.26 11.00
C GLN A 369 -0.39 18.38 11.61
N GLN A 370 -1.26 18.87 12.47
CA GLN A 370 -2.22 17.99 13.18
C GLN A 370 -3.47 17.62 12.37
N TYR A 371 -3.86 18.39 11.36
CA TYR A 371 -5.03 18.19 10.47
C TYR A 371 -6.38 18.02 11.19
N VAL A 372 -6.56 18.67 12.33
CA VAL A 372 -7.80 18.66 13.11
C VAL A 372 -8.14 20.08 13.56
N ASP A 373 -9.42 20.36 13.70
CA ASP A 373 -9.93 21.67 14.13
C ASP A 373 -9.97 21.78 15.67
N LEU A 374 -8.80 21.61 16.29
CA LEU A 374 -8.57 21.81 17.72
C LEU A 374 -7.38 22.72 17.93
N SER A 375 -7.46 23.65 18.89
CA SER A 375 -6.31 24.48 19.21
C SER A 375 -5.17 23.60 19.75
N PRO A 376 -3.92 23.87 19.33
CA PRO A 376 -2.76 23.12 19.82
C PRO A 376 -2.65 23.09 21.34
N GLU A 377 -3.03 24.16 22.01
CA GLU A 377 -2.95 24.29 23.46
C GLU A 377 -3.88 23.27 24.16
N VAL A 378 -5.08 23.05 23.63
CA VAL A 378 -6.02 22.04 24.13
C VAL A 378 -5.44 20.64 23.91
N VAL A 379 -4.88 20.38 22.73
CA VAL A 379 -4.24 19.10 22.40
C VAL A 379 -3.05 18.83 23.32
N ILE A 380 -2.15 19.79 23.48
CA ILE A 380 -0.97 19.67 24.35
C ILE A 380 -1.38 19.41 25.79
N ALA A 381 -2.34 20.18 26.32
CA ALA A 381 -2.80 20.01 27.69
C ALA A 381 -3.35 18.60 27.94
N GLU A 382 -4.15 18.08 27.00
CA GLU A 382 -4.73 16.73 27.13
C GLU A 382 -3.65 15.64 27.00
N TYR A 383 -2.70 15.75 26.05
CA TYR A 383 -1.61 14.77 25.91
C TYR A 383 -0.70 14.75 27.15
N ARG A 384 -0.39 15.92 27.73
CA ARG A 384 0.38 15.98 28.98
C ARG A 384 -0.36 15.36 30.17
N ARG A 385 -1.70 15.44 30.17
CA ARG A 385 -2.54 14.78 31.19
C ARG A 385 -2.58 13.24 30.99
N LEU A 386 -2.68 12.79 29.73
CA LEU A 386 -2.75 11.36 29.41
C LEU A 386 -1.40 10.66 29.53
N TYR A 387 -0.34 11.37 29.18
CA TYR A 387 1.04 10.86 29.07
C TYR A 387 2.02 11.85 29.72
N PRO A 388 2.05 11.91 31.06
CA PRO A 388 2.84 12.93 31.78
C PRO A 388 4.35 12.84 31.51
N ASP A 389 4.84 11.66 31.12
CA ASP A 389 6.25 11.41 30.84
C ASP A 389 6.65 11.71 29.38
N TYR A 390 5.69 12.11 28.52
CA TYR A 390 6.01 12.41 27.14
C TYR A 390 6.80 13.72 27.01
N THR A 391 7.89 13.64 26.25
CA THR A 391 8.63 14.82 25.80
C THR A 391 7.81 15.65 24.81
N PRO A 392 8.17 16.93 24.54
CA PRO A 392 7.51 17.75 23.52
C PRO A 392 7.43 17.06 22.16
N SER A 393 8.52 16.42 21.71
CA SER A 393 8.56 15.67 20.47
C SER A 393 7.62 14.46 20.47
N GLU A 394 7.50 13.74 21.59
CA GLU A 394 6.57 12.61 21.68
C GLU A 394 5.11 13.07 21.63
N VAL A 395 4.77 14.17 22.27
CA VAL A 395 3.43 14.78 22.14
C VAL A 395 3.16 15.17 20.68
N PHE A 396 4.12 15.80 20.02
CA PHE A 396 4.00 16.19 18.62
C PHE A 396 3.72 14.97 17.70
N PHE A 397 4.53 13.92 17.78
CA PHE A 397 4.34 12.72 16.95
C PHE A 397 3.05 11.97 17.28
N ALA A 398 2.70 11.85 18.56
CA ALA A 398 1.46 11.16 18.95
C ALA A 398 0.21 11.92 18.51
N ALA A 399 0.16 13.24 18.71
CA ALA A 399 -0.96 14.07 18.30
C ALA A 399 -1.14 14.11 16.78
N THR A 400 -0.05 14.26 16.01
CA THR A 400 -0.10 14.23 14.55
C THR A 400 -0.49 12.85 14.02
N THR A 401 -0.07 11.76 14.63
CA THR A 401 -0.51 10.40 14.31
C THR A 401 -2.02 10.25 14.48
N ALA A 402 -2.56 10.68 15.62
CA ALA A 402 -3.97 10.57 15.91
C ALA A 402 -4.83 11.40 14.93
N GLY A 403 -4.41 12.64 14.67
CA GLY A 403 -5.16 13.55 13.80
C GLY A 403 -5.14 13.14 12.32
N ARG A 404 -4.05 12.54 11.84
CA ARG A 404 -3.89 12.25 10.41
C ARG A 404 -4.45 10.91 9.97
N SER A 405 -4.29 9.86 10.77
CA SER A 405 -4.50 8.48 10.34
C SER A 405 -5.45 7.73 11.29
N TRP A 406 -5.08 7.62 12.54
CA TRP A 406 -5.77 6.76 13.48
C TRP A 406 -7.26 7.11 13.68
N ARG A 407 -7.62 8.39 13.72
CA ARG A 407 -9.02 8.82 13.91
C ARG A 407 -9.94 8.29 12.80
N GLY A 408 -9.48 8.28 11.56
CA GLY A 408 -10.25 7.71 10.43
C GLY A 408 -10.48 6.21 10.60
N ALA A 409 -9.48 5.46 11.03
CA ALA A 409 -9.61 4.02 11.28
C ALA A 409 -10.58 3.71 12.43
N VAL A 410 -10.62 4.54 13.49
CA VAL A 410 -11.61 4.44 14.56
C VAL A 410 -13.03 4.60 14.00
N ILE A 411 -13.25 5.60 13.15
CA ILE A 411 -14.57 5.83 12.53
C ILE A 411 -14.96 4.62 11.67
N GLU A 412 -14.09 4.12 10.82
CA GLU A 412 -14.37 2.92 10.01
C GLU A 412 -14.76 1.72 10.88
N ALA A 413 -14.01 1.48 11.96
CA ALA A 413 -14.29 0.38 12.88
C ALA A 413 -15.63 0.56 13.62
N GLU A 414 -15.95 1.78 14.08
CA GLU A 414 -17.20 2.09 14.75
C GLU A 414 -18.41 1.95 13.82
N GLU A 415 -18.30 2.43 12.57
CA GLU A 415 -19.38 2.29 11.59
C GLU A 415 -19.58 0.81 11.19
N ARG A 416 -18.51 0.01 11.10
CA ARG A 416 -18.60 -1.45 10.93
C ARG A 416 -19.32 -2.12 12.12
N ALA A 417 -18.97 -1.75 13.35
CA ALA A 417 -19.61 -2.29 14.56
C ALA A 417 -21.11 -1.92 14.63
N LYS A 418 -21.47 -0.67 14.29
CA LYS A 418 -22.87 -0.24 14.20
C LYS A 418 -23.66 -1.01 13.14
N GLN A 419 -23.03 -1.34 12.03
CA GLN A 419 -23.60 -2.16 10.96
C GLN A 419 -23.77 -3.64 11.36
N GLY A 420 -23.11 -4.09 12.44
CA GLY A 420 -23.05 -5.51 12.84
C GLY A 420 -22.15 -6.34 11.94
N ALA A 421 -21.27 -5.70 11.17
CA ALA A 421 -20.35 -6.38 10.26
C ALA A 421 -19.09 -6.84 11.01
N PRO A 422 -18.56 -8.06 10.75
CA PRO A 422 -17.39 -8.55 11.46
C PRO A 422 -16.15 -7.70 11.12
N ALA A 423 -15.56 -7.12 12.15
CA ALA A 423 -14.33 -6.34 12.05
C ALA A 423 -13.41 -6.65 13.23
N TRP A 424 -12.11 -6.69 12.98
CA TRP A 424 -11.06 -6.85 13.97
C TRP A 424 -10.11 -5.67 13.87
N VAL A 425 -9.77 -5.08 15.01
CA VAL A 425 -8.90 -3.90 15.04
C VAL A 425 -7.56 -4.26 15.65
N TYR A 426 -6.47 -3.78 15.04
CA TYR A 426 -5.14 -3.88 15.64
C TYR A 426 -4.44 -2.54 15.76
N GLN A 427 -3.49 -2.50 16.67
CA GLN A 427 -2.47 -1.47 16.81
C GLN A 427 -1.10 -2.13 16.92
N VAL A 428 -0.11 -1.64 16.18
CA VAL A 428 1.28 -2.07 16.33
C VAL A 428 1.99 -1.13 17.29
N ASP A 429 2.35 -1.64 18.47
CA ASP A 429 3.20 -0.98 19.46
C ASP A 429 4.64 -1.48 19.38
N TRP A 430 4.87 -2.62 18.71
CA TRP A 430 6.19 -3.21 18.50
C TRP A 430 7.11 -2.23 17.79
N ARG A 431 8.31 -2.03 18.35
CA ARG A 431 9.23 -0.98 17.90
C ARG A 431 10.31 -1.55 16.99
N SER A 432 10.48 -0.90 15.84
CA SER A 432 11.60 -1.12 14.93
C SER A 432 12.93 -0.81 15.63
N PRO A 433 13.96 -1.64 15.44
CA PRO A 433 15.31 -1.34 15.91
C PRO A 433 16.06 -0.34 15.01
N ALA A 434 15.52 -0.03 13.82
CA ALA A 434 16.17 0.85 12.85
C ALA A 434 16.40 2.25 13.42
N GLU A 435 17.49 2.87 12.97
CA GLU A 435 17.91 4.20 13.41
C GLU A 435 18.00 4.32 14.95
N ASN A 436 18.57 3.29 15.59
CA ASN A 436 18.67 3.18 17.06
C ASN A 436 17.30 3.23 17.75
N GLY A 437 16.25 2.71 17.12
CA GLY A 437 14.89 2.68 17.67
C GLY A 437 14.13 4.01 17.57
N ARG A 438 14.70 5.02 16.94
CA ARG A 438 14.10 6.37 16.83
C ARG A 438 12.75 6.36 16.11
N LEU A 439 12.60 5.49 15.14
CA LEU A 439 11.38 5.40 14.34
C LEU A 439 10.21 4.75 15.10
N ARG A 440 10.47 3.93 16.13
CA ARG A 440 9.47 3.19 16.90
C ARG A 440 8.54 2.38 15.98
N ALA A 441 7.23 2.39 16.25
CA ALA A 441 6.20 1.77 15.40
C ALA A 441 5.77 2.76 14.30
N PHE A 442 6.66 2.99 13.32
CA PHE A 442 6.48 3.98 12.26
C PHE A 442 5.50 3.50 11.18
N HIS A 443 4.97 4.44 10.40
CA HIS A 443 4.17 4.13 9.22
C HIS A 443 4.89 3.16 8.28
N THR A 444 4.19 2.17 7.75
CA THR A 444 4.69 1.09 6.88
C THR A 444 5.42 -0.06 7.57
N LEU A 445 5.66 0.01 8.89
CA LEU A 445 6.34 -1.06 9.62
C LEU A 445 5.62 -2.42 9.52
N ASP A 446 4.30 -2.40 9.41
CA ASP A 446 3.45 -3.58 9.30
C ASP A 446 3.56 -4.29 7.93
N ILE A 447 4.00 -3.61 6.87
CA ILE A 447 4.14 -4.22 5.54
C ILE A 447 5.08 -5.44 5.56
N PRO A 448 6.37 -5.32 5.91
CA PRO A 448 7.28 -6.45 5.92
C PRO A 448 6.88 -7.52 6.95
N LEU A 449 6.15 -7.16 8.00
CA LEU A 449 5.64 -8.10 8.99
C LEU A 449 4.47 -8.93 8.43
N VAL A 450 3.54 -8.30 7.74
CA VAL A 450 2.38 -8.97 7.11
C VAL A 450 2.79 -9.81 5.90
N PHE A 451 3.74 -9.34 5.09
CA PHE A 451 4.29 -10.10 3.96
C PHE A 451 5.31 -11.18 4.35
N ASP A 452 5.77 -11.19 5.62
CA ASP A 452 6.90 -12.03 6.09
C ASP A 452 8.22 -11.72 5.33
N ASN A 453 8.42 -10.46 4.97
CA ASN A 453 9.56 -9.98 4.18
C ASN A 453 10.54 -9.14 5.02
N ILE A 454 10.77 -9.54 6.29
CA ILE A 454 11.64 -8.81 7.23
C ILE A 454 13.10 -8.71 6.76
N GLY A 455 13.55 -9.60 5.88
CA GLY A 455 14.88 -9.57 5.28
C GLY A 455 14.98 -8.77 4.00
N ALA A 456 13.88 -8.20 3.50
CA ALA A 456 13.89 -7.41 2.27
C ALA A 456 14.51 -6.02 2.52
N GLU A 457 15.11 -5.47 1.47
CA GLU A 457 15.64 -4.11 1.49
C GLU A 457 14.54 -3.11 1.88
N GLY A 458 14.86 -2.17 2.76
CA GLY A 458 13.92 -1.16 3.25
C GLY A 458 12.94 -1.63 4.33
N SER A 459 13.00 -2.90 4.79
CA SER A 459 12.07 -3.43 5.81
C SER A 459 12.14 -2.69 7.14
N LYS A 460 13.35 -2.25 7.55
CA LYS A 460 13.60 -1.56 8.83
C LYS A 460 13.12 -2.33 10.08
N THR A 461 12.78 -3.62 9.95
CA THR A 461 12.34 -4.47 11.07
C THR A 461 13.50 -5.12 11.82
N GLY A 462 14.70 -5.13 11.22
CA GLY A 462 15.72 -6.10 11.62
C GLY A 462 15.33 -7.52 11.20
N ALA A 463 16.20 -8.49 11.49
CA ALA A 463 16.00 -9.89 11.14
C ALA A 463 16.25 -10.84 12.35
N ASP A 464 16.11 -10.33 13.55
CA ASP A 464 16.28 -11.08 14.80
C ASP A 464 15.08 -12.01 15.12
N ALA A 465 15.11 -12.69 16.25
CA ALA A 465 14.02 -13.57 16.66
C ALA A 465 12.72 -12.81 16.97
N ARG A 466 12.81 -11.57 17.46
CA ARG A 466 11.64 -10.73 17.75
C ARG A 466 10.91 -10.36 16.47
N ALA A 467 11.64 -9.89 15.45
CA ALA A 467 11.09 -9.56 14.14
C ALA A 467 10.45 -10.78 13.46
N ARG A 468 11.12 -11.95 13.50
CA ARG A 468 10.56 -13.19 12.96
C ARG A 468 9.27 -13.63 13.66
N THR A 469 9.21 -13.50 14.99
CA THR A 469 8.01 -13.83 15.76
C THR A 469 6.86 -12.90 15.40
N MET A 470 7.11 -11.59 15.30
CA MET A 470 6.09 -10.61 14.92
C MET A 470 5.59 -10.85 13.50
N ALA A 471 6.48 -11.08 12.53
CA ALA A 471 6.12 -11.42 11.16
C ALA A 471 5.28 -12.70 11.09
N ALA A 472 5.65 -13.73 11.86
CA ALA A 472 4.87 -14.97 11.93
C ALA A 472 3.45 -14.73 12.46
N ARG A 473 3.28 -13.89 13.48
CA ARG A 473 1.96 -13.54 14.03
C ARG A 473 1.10 -12.76 13.03
N MET A 474 1.64 -11.70 12.44
CA MET A 474 0.86 -10.82 11.56
C MET A 474 0.55 -11.47 10.21
N SER A 475 1.51 -12.19 9.61
CA SER A 475 1.27 -12.92 8.36
C SER A 475 0.25 -14.06 8.54
N ALA A 476 0.33 -14.79 9.66
CA ALA A 476 -0.65 -15.85 9.96
C ALA A 476 -2.05 -15.29 10.19
N ALA A 477 -2.20 -14.10 10.78
CA ALA A 477 -3.50 -13.45 10.94
C ALA A 477 -4.15 -13.09 9.58
N LEU A 478 -3.38 -12.57 8.63
CA LEU A 478 -3.87 -12.33 7.26
C LEU A 478 -4.26 -13.65 6.57
N ILE A 479 -3.44 -14.69 6.69
CA ILE A 479 -3.72 -16.01 6.11
C ILE A 479 -4.98 -16.63 6.73
N ALA A 480 -5.15 -16.53 8.06
CA ALA A 480 -6.33 -17.02 8.76
C ALA A 480 -7.61 -16.27 8.31
N LEU A 481 -7.56 -14.94 8.21
CA LEU A 481 -8.66 -14.15 7.64
C LEU A 481 -8.99 -14.64 6.22
N ALA A 482 -7.99 -14.80 5.35
CA ALA A 482 -8.20 -15.23 3.98
C ALA A 482 -8.83 -16.62 3.89
N ARG A 483 -8.48 -17.55 4.77
CA ARG A 483 -9.01 -18.91 4.78
C ARG A 483 -10.41 -19.00 5.41
N HIS A 484 -10.60 -18.34 6.54
CA HIS A 484 -11.74 -18.60 7.44
C HIS A 484 -12.65 -17.39 7.62
N GLY A 485 -12.25 -16.18 7.21
CA GLY A 485 -12.95 -14.94 7.52
C GLY A 485 -12.77 -14.45 8.96
N ASP A 486 -11.81 -15.04 9.67
CA ASP A 486 -11.46 -14.76 11.07
C ASP A 486 -9.93 -14.77 11.21
N PRO A 487 -9.29 -13.72 11.79
CA PRO A 487 -7.83 -13.64 11.89
C PRO A 487 -7.22 -14.49 13.00
N ASN A 488 -8.02 -15.17 13.82
CA ASN A 488 -7.55 -15.95 14.95
C ASN A 488 -6.69 -17.15 14.52
N HIS A 489 -5.59 -17.38 15.23
CA HIS A 489 -4.69 -18.53 15.06
C HIS A 489 -3.92 -18.79 16.35
N ALA A 490 -3.32 -19.97 16.47
CA ALA A 490 -2.66 -20.44 17.71
C ALA A 490 -1.48 -19.55 18.19
N GLY A 491 -0.94 -18.69 17.34
CA GLY A 491 0.18 -17.78 17.68
C GLY A 491 -0.22 -16.47 18.32
N LEU A 492 -1.52 -16.23 18.53
CA LEU A 492 -2.07 -14.99 19.11
C LEU A 492 -2.99 -15.31 20.32
N PRO A 493 -3.11 -14.36 21.26
CA PRO A 493 -4.26 -14.35 22.16
C PRO A 493 -5.58 -14.34 21.36
N ALA A 494 -6.67 -14.82 21.96
CA ALA A 494 -7.98 -14.79 21.32
C ALA A 494 -8.31 -13.34 20.90
N TRP A 495 -8.47 -13.11 19.61
CA TRP A 495 -8.76 -11.81 19.03
C TRP A 495 -10.26 -11.65 18.86
N ALA A 496 -10.89 -10.94 19.80
CA ALA A 496 -12.31 -10.67 19.75
C ALA A 496 -12.65 -9.66 18.64
N PRO A 497 -13.81 -9.81 17.97
CA PRO A 497 -14.32 -8.80 17.06
C PRO A 497 -14.52 -7.46 17.78
N TYR A 498 -14.32 -6.37 17.03
CA TYR A 498 -14.52 -5.01 17.52
C TYR A 498 -16.00 -4.72 17.73
N THR A 499 -16.38 -4.36 18.94
CA THR A 499 -17.76 -4.01 19.30
C THR A 499 -17.81 -2.71 20.08
N LEU A 500 -18.99 -2.10 20.15
CA LEU A 500 -19.24 -0.94 20.98
C LEU A 500 -20.00 -1.35 22.26
N PRO A 501 -19.63 -0.81 23.41
CA PRO A 501 -18.68 0.28 23.64
C PRO A 501 -17.25 -0.17 23.90
N GLN A 502 -16.91 -1.47 23.90
CA GLN A 502 -15.64 -2.03 24.35
C GLN A 502 -14.46 -1.66 23.46
N ARG A 503 -14.64 -1.63 22.12
CA ARG A 503 -13.58 -1.27 21.15
C ARG A 503 -12.34 -2.16 21.27
N GLN A 504 -12.56 -3.46 21.32
CA GLN A 504 -11.52 -4.47 21.46
C GLN A 504 -10.45 -4.31 20.37
N THR A 505 -9.21 -4.19 20.78
CA THR A 505 -8.07 -3.97 19.90
C THR A 505 -6.94 -4.93 20.23
N MET A 506 -6.44 -5.66 19.23
CA MET A 506 -5.21 -6.45 19.35
C MET A 506 -4.02 -5.50 19.31
N VAL A 507 -3.29 -5.42 20.40
CA VAL A 507 -2.03 -4.67 20.46
C VAL A 507 -0.89 -5.63 20.15
N PHE A 508 -0.31 -5.46 18.97
CA PHE A 508 0.88 -6.20 18.55
C PHE A 508 2.12 -5.59 19.17
N ASP A 509 2.75 -6.32 20.07
CA ASP A 509 3.97 -5.98 20.76
C ASP A 509 4.76 -7.27 21.02
N ASP A 510 5.92 -7.22 21.65
CA ASP A 510 6.69 -8.42 22.05
C ASP A 510 5.75 -9.41 22.77
N GLU A 511 4.93 -8.92 23.68
CA GLU A 511 3.79 -9.62 24.25
C GLU A 511 2.49 -9.06 23.66
N SER A 512 2.02 -9.68 22.58
CA SER A 512 0.74 -9.27 21.98
C SER A 512 -0.43 -9.54 22.92
N ARG A 513 -1.36 -8.59 23.00
CA ARG A 513 -2.47 -8.66 23.96
C ARG A 513 -3.74 -7.98 23.45
N MET A 514 -4.90 -8.43 23.92
CA MET A 514 -6.16 -7.72 23.73
C MET A 514 -6.28 -6.58 24.73
N GLN A 515 -6.75 -5.44 24.26
CA GLN A 515 -7.10 -4.28 25.10
C GLN A 515 -8.41 -3.67 24.65
N ASP A 516 -9.20 -3.20 25.60
CA ASP A 516 -10.41 -2.42 25.33
C ASP A 516 -10.02 -0.95 25.22
N ASP A 517 -10.37 -0.30 24.10
CA ASP A 517 -10.17 1.14 23.82
C ASP A 517 -8.78 1.67 24.26
N PRO A 518 -7.66 1.09 23.77
CA PRO A 518 -6.32 1.37 24.30
C PRO A 518 -5.89 2.85 24.19
N ARG A 519 -6.57 3.63 23.35
CA ARG A 519 -6.34 5.08 23.18
C ARG A 519 -7.60 5.89 23.47
N GLY A 520 -8.42 5.43 24.40
CA GLY A 520 -9.72 6.05 24.71
C GLY A 520 -9.65 7.53 25.11
N GLY A 521 -8.59 7.95 25.79
CA GLY A 521 -8.35 9.37 26.11
C GLY A 521 -8.16 10.22 24.84
N GLU A 522 -7.30 9.78 23.92
CA GLU A 522 -7.07 10.44 22.64
C GLU A 522 -8.36 10.43 21.80
N ARG A 523 -9.06 9.31 21.73
CA ARG A 523 -10.33 9.21 20.99
C ARG A 523 -11.32 10.27 21.46
N ARG A 524 -11.58 10.37 22.77
CA ARG A 524 -12.50 11.38 23.35
C ARG A 524 -12.06 12.81 23.09
N LEU A 525 -10.76 13.07 23.01
CA LEU A 525 -10.26 14.39 22.62
C LEU A 525 -10.69 14.75 21.19
N TYR A 526 -10.42 13.86 20.24
CA TYR A 526 -10.70 14.12 18.82
C TYR A 526 -12.17 13.97 18.43
N GLU A 527 -13.01 13.32 19.24
CA GLU A 527 -14.47 13.29 19.06
C GLU A 527 -15.13 14.66 19.31
N ARG A 528 -14.41 15.59 19.90
CA ARG A 528 -14.93 16.93 20.19
C ARG A 528 -15.12 17.80 18.93
N VAL A 529 -14.54 17.38 17.81
CA VAL A 529 -14.61 18.09 16.51
C VAL A 529 -14.93 17.11 15.39
N PRO A 530 -15.54 17.57 14.29
CA PRO A 530 -15.73 16.75 13.10
C PRO A 530 -14.39 16.18 12.58
N PHE A 531 -14.44 14.98 12.00
CA PHE A 531 -13.30 14.41 11.29
C PHE A 531 -13.17 15.06 9.91
N ILE A 532 -11.96 15.48 9.57
CA ILE A 532 -11.65 16.08 8.27
C ILE A 532 -10.75 15.10 7.51
N GLN A 533 -11.27 14.49 6.46
CA GLN A 533 -10.47 13.69 5.54
C GLN A 533 -9.67 14.62 4.64
N ARG A 534 -8.35 14.41 4.60
CA ARG A 534 -7.46 15.21 3.75
C ARG A 534 -7.93 15.17 2.28
N GLY A 535 -8.02 16.33 1.66
CA GLY A 535 -8.35 16.46 0.25
C GLY A 535 -9.83 16.34 -0.12
N THR A 536 -10.73 16.20 0.85
CA THR A 536 -12.17 16.03 0.55
C THR A 536 -12.99 17.32 0.70
N MET A 537 -12.37 18.39 1.17
CA MET A 537 -13.00 19.74 1.27
C MET A 537 -12.40 20.69 0.25
#